data_e215e739d5b635a493b56aee9f594105
#
_entry.id   e215e739d5b635a493b56aee9f594105
#
_cell.length_a   1.000
_cell.length_b   1.000
_cell.length_c   1.000
_cell.angle_alpha   90.00
_cell.angle_beta   90.00
_cell.angle_gamma   90.00
#
_symmetry.space_group_name_H-M   'P 1'
#
loop_
_entity.id
_entity.type
_entity.pdbx_description
1 polymer ?
#
loop_
_entity_poly.entity_id
_entity_poly.type
_entity_poly.pdbx_seq_one_letter_code
_entity_poly.pdbx_strand_id
1 'polypeptide(L)'
;MQEIDKSISFDGRDIRLKIGLLAPQAGGSVLIGSGDTAVLVTATRSSAREGIDFLPLTVDYEERLYAAGRIPGSFQRREGRPPEKAILTGRLIDRPLRPLFPNWLRDDIQVVATTVSLDPDVPPDVLAVTGASIATLLAQIPFQGPMAAVRVGLVGDEFIINPTYAEIEKGELDLVVAGSPDGVVMVEAGANQLPEADIIEAIDFGYEAVRDLIQAQRDIIAELGLELVTAEPPAIDTTLEDFIRSRTTGEIKGILSQFELGKTRRDAALDALQAT
;
A
#
# COMPACT_ATOMS: atom_id res chain seq x y z
N MET A 1 -21.80 11.78 -1.10
CA MET A 1 -20.80 11.92 -0.01
C MET A 1 -20.70 13.40 0.32
N GLN A 2 -20.57 13.77 1.59
CA GLN A 2 -20.36 15.17 1.98
C GLN A 2 -18.98 15.62 1.49
N GLU A 3 -18.90 16.84 0.94
CA GLU A 3 -17.62 17.42 0.52
C GLU A 3 -16.83 17.87 1.75
N ILE A 4 -15.59 17.44 1.87
CA ILE A 4 -14.66 17.81 2.94
C ILE A 4 -13.37 18.32 2.32
N ASP A 5 -12.89 19.45 2.82
CA ASP A 5 -11.57 20.03 2.52
C ASP A 5 -10.79 20.12 3.83
N LYS A 6 -9.73 19.34 3.97
CA LYS A 6 -8.90 19.24 5.18
C LYS A 6 -7.44 19.45 4.85
N SER A 7 -6.73 20.07 5.79
CA SER A 7 -5.28 20.15 5.77
C SER A 7 -4.73 19.50 7.04
N ILE A 8 -3.76 18.63 6.87
CA ILE A 8 -2.99 18.00 7.94
C ILE A 8 -1.61 18.62 7.91
N SER A 9 -1.22 19.30 8.98
CA SER A 9 0.17 19.77 9.11
C SER A 9 1.06 18.57 9.44
N PHE A 10 2.01 18.29 8.57
CA PHE A 10 2.85 17.11 8.65
C PHE A 10 4.29 17.47 8.25
N ASP A 11 5.21 17.32 9.19
CA ASP A 11 6.65 17.58 8.99
C ASP A 11 6.95 18.92 8.30
N GLY A 12 6.32 19.99 8.80
CA GLY A 12 6.49 21.36 8.26
C GLY A 12 5.86 21.61 6.89
N ARG A 13 5.15 20.63 6.32
CA ARG A 13 4.37 20.75 5.08
C ARG A 13 2.92 20.39 5.33
N ASP A 14 2.02 20.95 4.53
CA ASP A 14 0.60 20.63 4.60
C ASP A 14 0.24 19.53 3.60
N ILE A 15 -0.38 18.46 4.11
CA ILE A 15 -1.06 17.48 3.27
C ILE A 15 -2.54 17.87 3.18
N ARG A 16 -3.00 18.19 1.99
CA ARG A 16 -4.39 18.61 1.71
C ARG A 16 -5.19 17.42 1.22
N LEU A 17 -6.40 17.27 1.75
CA LEU A 17 -7.33 16.20 1.41
C LEU A 17 -8.67 16.80 1.01
N LYS A 18 -9.13 16.51 -0.22
CA LYS A 18 -10.47 16.84 -0.69
C LYS A 18 -11.23 15.55 -0.97
N ILE A 19 -12.30 15.34 -0.20
CA ILE A 19 -13.15 14.14 -0.25
C ILE A 19 -14.51 14.54 -0.80
N GLY A 20 -15.11 13.70 -1.63
CA GLY A 20 -16.46 13.92 -2.19
C GLY A 20 -16.53 14.89 -3.37
N LEU A 21 -15.43 15.58 -3.71
CA LEU A 21 -15.39 16.57 -4.80
C LEU A 21 -15.31 15.91 -6.19
N LEU A 22 -14.47 14.87 -6.33
CA LEU A 22 -14.19 14.22 -7.60
C LEU A 22 -14.56 12.75 -7.57
N ALA A 23 -14.79 12.16 -8.74
CA ALA A 23 -15.12 10.75 -8.94
C ALA A 23 -16.30 10.24 -8.09
N PRO A 24 -17.50 10.89 -8.15
CA PRO A 24 -18.63 10.54 -7.28
C PRO A 24 -19.23 9.14 -7.56
N GLN A 25 -18.84 8.48 -8.63
CA GLN A 25 -19.26 7.11 -8.96
C GLN A 25 -18.35 6.03 -8.38
N ALA A 26 -17.17 6.39 -7.88
CA ALA A 26 -16.32 5.46 -7.17
C ALA A 26 -16.91 5.14 -5.78
N GLY A 27 -16.59 3.98 -5.24
CA GLY A 27 -16.98 3.61 -3.87
C GLY A 27 -16.38 4.57 -2.83
N GLY A 28 -15.11 4.94 -3.01
CA GLY A 28 -14.42 5.96 -2.24
C GLY A 28 -13.47 6.74 -3.13
N SER A 29 -13.30 8.05 -2.86
CA SER A 29 -12.40 8.89 -3.62
C SER A 29 -11.81 10.00 -2.74
N VAL A 30 -10.55 10.32 -2.97
CA VAL A 30 -9.83 11.42 -2.32
C VAL A 30 -8.86 12.07 -3.31
N LEU A 31 -8.83 13.39 -3.31
CA LEU A 31 -7.74 14.15 -3.90
C LEU A 31 -6.78 14.51 -2.77
N ILE A 32 -5.61 13.87 -2.76
CA ILE A 32 -4.55 14.11 -1.78
C ILE A 32 -3.42 14.91 -2.42
N GLY A 33 -2.87 15.87 -1.73
CA GLY A 33 -1.79 16.69 -2.28
C GLY A 33 -0.91 17.33 -1.23
N SER A 34 0.31 17.68 -1.63
CA SER A 34 1.27 18.46 -0.86
C SER A 34 2.02 19.37 -1.82
N GLY A 35 2.28 20.65 -1.43
CA GLY A 35 2.75 21.64 -2.38
C GLY A 35 1.80 21.76 -3.58
N ASP A 36 2.33 21.73 -4.79
CA ASP A 36 1.55 21.72 -6.04
C ASP A 36 1.33 20.30 -6.59
N THR A 37 1.85 19.25 -5.93
CA THR A 37 1.54 17.86 -6.26
C THR A 37 0.15 17.48 -5.76
N ALA A 38 -0.65 16.86 -6.63
CA ALA A 38 -1.97 16.34 -6.30
C ALA A 38 -2.23 15.01 -7.01
N VAL A 39 -2.72 14.04 -6.25
CA VAL A 39 -3.07 12.70 -6.72
C VAL A 39 -4.54 12.43 -6.41
N LEU A 40 -5.33 12.11 -7.44
CA LEU A 40 -6.68 11.60 -7.28
C LEU A 40 -6.60 10.10 -7.08
N VAL A 41 -7.08 9.62 -5.94
CA VAL A 41 -7.13 8.18 -5.65
C VAL A 41 -8.57 7.74 -5.47
N THR A 42 -8.92 6.66 -6.14
CA THR A 42 -10.24 6.05 -6.07
C THR A 42 -10.16 4.58 -5.71
N ALA A 43 -11.15 4.08 -4.97
CA ALA A 43 -11.31 2.68 -4.68
C ALA A 43 -12.72 2.22 -5.04
N THR A 44 -12.83 1.08 -5.71
CA THR A 44 -14.08 0.44 -6.09
C THR A 44 -14.08 -1.02 -5.68
N ARG A 45 -15.27 -1.54 -5.39
CA ARG A 45 -15.48 -2.93 -5.02
C ARG A 45 -16.64 -3.49 -5.83
N SER A 46 -16.49 -4.69 -6.35
CA SER A 46 -17.58 -5.45 -6.96
C SER A 46 -17.61 -6.87 -6.41
N SER A 47 -18.75 -7.54 -6.58
CA SER A 47 -18.97 -8.89 -6.06
C SER A 47 -17.92 -9.87 -6.60
N ALA A 48 -17.54 -10.83 -5.76
CA ALA A 48 -16.65 -11.91 -6.14
C ALA A 48 -17.15 -12.65 -7.39
N ARG A 49 -16.24 -13.00 -8.28
CA ARG A 49 -16.50 -13.83 -9.44
C ARG A 49 -16.53 -15.31 -9.01
N GLU A 50 -17.39 -16.11 -9.61
CA GLU A 50 -17.49 -17.54 -9.34
C GLU A 50 -16.16 -18.27 -9.64
N GLY A 51 -15.74 -19.14 -8.74
CA GLY A 51 -14.54 -19.97 -8.89
C GLY A 51 -13.21 -19.30 -8.56
N ILE A 52 -13.22 -18.08 -8.00
CA ILE A 52 -11.99 -17.41 -7.55
C ILE A 52 -11.62 -17.82 -6.14
N ASP A 53 -10.37 -18.23 -5.94
CA ASP A 53 -9.78 -18.66 -4.67
C ASP A 53 -8.76 -17.66 -4.08
N PHE A 54 -8.52 -16.53 -4.73
CA PHE A 54 -7.60 -15.46 -4.31
C PHE A 54 -8.33 -14.11 -4.26
N LEU A 55 -7.68 -13.09 -3.68
CA LEU A 55 -8.14 -11.69 -3.71
C LEU A 55 -7.78 -11.04 -5.05
N PRO A 56 -8.76 -10.73 -5.93
CA PRO A 56 -8.49 -9.99 -7.16
C PRO A 56 -8.37 -8.49 -6.86
N LEU A 57 -7.19 -8.09 -6.39
CA LEU A 57 -6.83 -6.69 -6.18
C LEU A 57 -6.03 -6.18 -7.38
N THR A 58 -6.55 -5.14 -8.02
CA THR A 58 -5.85 -4.40 -9.08
C THR A 58 -5.50 -3.01 -8.57
N VAL A 59 -4.23 -2.63 -8.68
CA VAL A 59 -3.76 -1.30 -8.33
C VAL A 59 -3.09 -0.69 -9.55
N ASP A 60 -3.67 0.40 -10.04
CA ASP A 60 -3.18 1.15 -11.18
C ASP A 60 -2.68 2.54 -10.70
N TYR A 61 -1.49 2.92 -11.15
CA TYR A 61 -0.94 4.25 -10.95
C TYR A 61 -0.63 4.90 -12.29
N GLU A 62 -1.05 6.15 -12.43
CA GLU A 62 -0.88 6.91 -13.66
C GLU A 62 -0.32 8.30 -13.40
N GLU A 63 0.79 8.62 -14.07
CA GLU A 63 1.28 10.01 -14.16
C GLU A 63 0.83 10.60 -15.49
N ARG A 64 -0.11 11.52 -15.43
CA ARG A 64 -0.61 12.20 -16.64
C ARG A 64 0.40 13.26 -17.07
N LEU A 65 0.73 13.33 -18.37
CA LEU A 65 1.67 14.31 -18.89
C LEU A 65 1.21 15.75 -18.66
N TYR A 66 -0.11 15.98 -18.68
CA TYR A 66 -0.68 17.30 -18.36
C TYR A 66 -0.41 17.75 -16.92
N ALA A 67 -0.22 16.82 -15.98
CA ALA A 67 0.11 17.14 -14.59
C ALA A 67 1.42 17.93 -14.48
N ALA A 68 2.36 17.68 -15.39
CA ALA A 68 3.62 18.41 -15.53
C ALA A 68 3.58 19.49 -16.63
N GLY A 69 2.39 19.89 -17.09
CA GLY A 69 2.21 20.87 -18.17
C GLY A 69 2.72 20.40 -19.54
N ARG A 70 2.82 19.09 -19.76
CA ARG A 70 3.36 18.51 -21.00
C ARG A 70 2.27 17.93 -21.90
N ILE A 71 2.50 17.99 -23.20
CA ILE A 71 1.66 17.37 -24.22
C ILE A 71 2.36 16.07 -24.67
N PRO A 72 1.62 14.95 -24.89
CA PRO A 72 2.20 13.73 -25.43
C PRO A 72 2.99 13.98 -26.73
N GLY A 73 4.25 13.52 -26.75
CA GLY A 73 5.17 13.73 -27.86
C GLY A 73 4.96 12.81 -29.06
N SER A 74 4.10 11.78 -28.94
CA SER A 74 3.80 10.86 -30.02
C SER A 74 3.06 11.55 -31.18
N PHE A 75 3.14 10.96 -32.41
CA PHE A 75 2.43 11.46 -33.57
C PHE A 75 0.92 11.62 -33.33
N GLN A 76 0.33 10.68 -32.61
CA GLN A 76 -1.10 10.67 -32.30
C GLN A 76 -1.48 11.64 -31.14
N ARG A 77 -0.50 12.27 -30.48
CA ARG A 77 -0.70 13.13 -29.31
C ARG A 77 -1.48 12.44 -28.18
N ARG A 78 -1.27 11.14 -28.01
CA ARG A 78 -1.89 10.32 -26.96
C ARG A 78 -0.83 9.78 -26.04
N GLU A 79 -1.22 9.61 -24.76
CA GLU A 79 -0.43 8.85 -23.79
C GLU A 79 -0.44 7.37 -24.22
N GLY A 80 0.73 6.75 -24.18
CA GLY A 80 0.91 5.34 -24.54
C GLY A 80 0.69 4.41 -23.35
N ARG A 81 1.44 3.32 -23.33
CA ARG A 81 1.48 2.42 -22.17
C ARG A 81 2.10 3.15 -20.97
N PRO A 82 1.69 2.80 -19.74
CA PRO A 82 2.32 3.34 -18.54
C PRO A 82 3.85 3.13 -18.57
N PRO A 83 4.64 4.13 -18.22
CA PRO A 83 6.08 3.97 -18.09
C PRO A 83 6.43 3.02 -16.94
N GLU A 84 7.64 2.45 -16.96
CA GLU A 84 8.12 1.51 -15.95
C GLU A 84 7.97 2.08 -14.52
N LYS A 85 8.33 3.36 -14.32
CA LYS A 85 8.16 4.06 -13.05
C LYS A 85 6.70 4.00 -12.54
N ALA A 86 5.72 4.20 -13.42
CA ALA A 86 4.30 4.13 -13.02
C ALA A 86 3.91 2.72 -12.60
N ILE A 87 4.40 1.68 -13.29
CA ILE A 87 4.18 0.29 -12.92
C ILE A 87 4.79 -0.02 -11.54
N LEU A 88 6.02 0.44 -11.29
CA LEU A 88 6.70 0.26 -10.01
C LEU A 88 5.98 1.00 -8.87
N THR A 89 5.50 2.22 -9.12
CA THR A 89 4.70 2.96 -8.13
C THR A 89 3.37 2.27 -7.85
N GLY A 90 2.69 1.70 -8.85
CA GLY A 90 1.51 0.85 -8.63
C GLY A 90 1.82 -0.34 -7.71
N ARG A 91 2.99 -0.97 -7.88
CA ARG A 91 3.45 -2.04 -6.98
C ARG A 91 3.80 -1.53 -5.58
N LEU A 92 4.36 -0.32 -5.48
CA LEU A 92 4.63 0.33 -4.19
C LEU A 92 3.34 0.55 -3.38
N ILE A 93 2.23 0.84 -4.05
CA ILE A 93 0.91 0.96 -3.42
C ILE A 93 0.33 -0.42 -3.08
N ASP A 94 0.40 -1.39 -3.99
CA ASP A 94 -0.19 -2.73 -3.83
C ASP A 94 0.44 -3.51 -2.66
N ARG A 95 1.77 -3.46 -2.53
CA ARG A 95 2.52 -4.26 -1.56
C ARG A 95 2.11 -4.03 -0.10
N PRO A 96 1.97 -2.79 0.40
CA PRO A 96 1.49 -2.55 1.76
C PRO A 96 -0.04 -2.67 1.90
N LEU A 97 -0.80 -2.50 0.83
CA LEU A 97 -2.25 -2.54 0.85
C LEU A 97 -2.79 -3.98 0.91
N ARG A 98 -2.24 -4.86 0.09
CA ARG A 98 -2.71 -6.24 -0.09
C ARG A 98 -2.75 -7.08 1.19
N PRO A 99 -1.71 -7.11 2.05
CA PRO A 99 -1.72 -7.92 3.26
C PRO A 99 -2.71 -7.46 4.33
N LEU A 100 -3.26 -6.24 4.20
CA LEU A 100 -4.23 -5.70 5.14
C LEU A 100 -5.69 -6.08 4.81
N PHE A 101 -5.93 -6.74 3.67
CA PHE A 101 -7.24 -7.32 3.38
C PHE A 101 -7.39 -8.69 4.05
N PRO A 102 -8.61 -9.04 4.50
CA PRO A 102 -8.86 -10.37 5.05
C PRO A 102 -8.57 -11.49 4.04
N ASN A 103 -7.90 -12.56 4.47
CA ASN A 103 -7.51 -13.69 3.62
C ASN A 103 -8.67 -14.39 2.90
N TRP A 104 -9.89 -14.27 3.43
CA TRP A 104 -11.09 -14.85 2.85
C TRP A 104 -11.82 -13.93 1.88
N LEU A 105 -11.43 -12.65 1.79
CA LEU A 105 -12.06 -11.70 0.87
C LEU A 105 -11.79 -12.10 -0.58
N ARG A 106 -12.85 -12.18 -1.38
CA ARG A 106 -12.80 -12.59 -2.80
C ARG A 106 -13.41 -11.58 -3.73
N ASP A 107 -13.86 -10.44 -3.20
CA ASP A 107 -14.41 -9.36 -4.00
C ASP A 107 -13.36 -8.78 -4.94
N ASP A 108 -13.79 -8.34 -6.10
CA ASP A 108 -12.93 -7.66 -7.07
C ASP A 108 -12.74 -6.20 -6.61
N ILE A 109 -11.51 -5.86 -6.26
CA ILE A 109 -11.15 -4.54 -5.74
C ILE A 109 -10.21 -3.87 -6.73
N GLN A 110 -10.54 -2.64 -7.10
CA GLN A 110 -9.67 -1.81 -7.93
C GLN A 110 -9.35 -0.50 -7.21
N VAL A 111 -8.08 -0.18 -7.13
CA VAL A 111 -7.56 1.11 -6.67
C VAL A 111 -6.86 1.79 -7.84
N VAL A 112 -7.25 3.01 -8.15
CA VAL A 112 -6.62 3.82 -9.21
C VAL A 112 -6.12 5.11 -8.61
N ALA A 113 -4.82 5.37 -8.74
CA ALA A 113 -4.18 6.61 -8.34
C ALA A 113 -3.71 7.35 -9.59
N THR A 114 -4.20 8.57 -9.79
CA THR A 114 -3.87 9.41 -10.95
C THR A 114 -3.26 10.71 -10.48
N THR A 115 -1.99 10.95 -10.83
CA THR A 115 -1.34 12.24 -10.59
C THR A 115 -1.89 13.25 -11.57
N VAL A 116 -2.58 14.26 -11.04
CA VAL A 116 -3.28 15.31 -11.83
C VAL A 116 -2.55 16.66 -11.82
N SER A 117 -1.67 16.86 -10.84
CA SER A 117 -0.76 18.00 -10.76
C SER A 117 0.56 17.53 -10.16
N LEU A 118 1.67 18.04 -10.64
CA LEU A 118 3.01 17.60 -10.22
C LEU A 118 3.89 18.83 -9.93
N ASP A 119 4.31 18.93 -8.69
CA ASP A 119 5.42 19.76 -8.24
C ASP A 119 6.73 18.98 -8.52
N PRO A 120 7.69 19.57 -9.24
CA PRO A 120 8.97 18.89 -9.52
C PRO A 120 9.74 18.44 -8.28
N ASP A 121 9.48 19.07 -7.13
CA ASP A 121 10.21 18.82 -5.88
C ASP A 121 9.47 17.84 -4.94
N VAL A 122 8.19 17.51 -5.20
CA VAL A 122 7.36 16.69 -4.31
C VAL A 122 6.98 15.36 -4.97
N PRO A 123 7.61 14.22 -4.58
CA PRO A 123 7.26 12.90 -5.08
C PRO A 123 5.80 12.54 -4.79
N PRO A 124 5.01 12.11 -5.79
CA PRO A 124 3.59 11.77 -5.60
C PRO A 124 3.33 10.37 -5.05
N ASP A 125 4.32 9.49 -5.04
CA ASP A 125 4.18 8.06 -4.77
C ASP A 125 3.71 7.75 -3.34
N VAL A 126 4.35 8.32 -2.31
CA VAL A 126 3.94 8.12 -0.91
C VAL A 126 2.58 8.76 -0.61
N LEU A 127 2.23 9.85 -1.29
CA LEU A 127 0.90 10.43 -1.22
C LEU A 127 -0.14 9.47 -1.81
N ALA A 128 0.20 8.80 -2.92
CA ALA A 128 -0.68 7.81 -3.55
C ALA A 128 -0.92 6.60 -2.63
N VAL A 129 0.09 6.13 -1.90
CA VAL A 129 -0.07 5.04 -0.90
C VAL A 129 -1.05 5.45 0.19
N THR A 130 -0.85 6.62 0.80
CA THR A 130 -1.75 7.15 1.84
C THR A 130 -3.14 7.42 1.29
N GLY A 131 -3.25 7.95 0.07
CA GLY A 131 -4.51 8.15 -0.63
C GLY A 131 -5.27 6.85 -0.90
N ALA A 132 -4.56 5.76 -1.23
CA ALA A 132 -5.17 4.43 -1.43
C ALA A 132 -5.81 3.89 -0.15
N SER A 133 -5.17 4.09 1.00
CA SER A 133 -5.75 3.79 2.31
C SER A 133 -7.06 4.56 2.53
N ILE A 134 -7.01 5.89 2.38
CA ILE A 134 -8.18 6.75 2.58
C ILE A 134 -9.33 6.35 1.63
N ALA A 135 -9.04 6.16 0.34
CA ALA A 135 -10.04 5.78 -0.65
C ALA A 135 -10.69 4.42 -0.31
N THR A 136 -9.90 3.44 0.16
CA THR A 136 -10.38 2.12 0.58
C THR A 136 -11.28 2.22 1.82
N LEU A 137 -10.92 3.04 2.81
CA LEU A 137 -11.74 3.30 3.99
C LEU A 137 -13.06 3.98 3.63
N LEU A 138 -13.02 4.98 2.74
CA LEU A 138 -14.22 5.68 2.25
C LEU A 138 -15.14 4.75 1.46
N ALA A 139 -14.59 3.79 0.72
CA ALA A 139 -15.35 2.78 -0.01
C ALA A 139 -15.97 1.72 0.90
N GLN A 140 -15.73 1.79 2.22
CA GLN A 140 -16.22 0.82 3.20
C GLN A 140 -15.86 -0.64 2.83
N ILE A 141 -14.67 -0.84 2.29
CA ILE A 141 -14.13 -2.16 1.99
C ILE A 141 -13.52 -2.74 3.27
N PRO A 142 -13.76 -4.03 3.60
CA PRO A 142 -13.12 -4.67 4.74
C PRO A 142 -11.60 -4.60 4.64
N PHE A 143 -10.96 -3.90 5.58
CA PHE A 143 -9.56 -3.53 5.49
C PHE A 143 -8.98 -3.31 6.90
N GLN A 144 -7.85 -3.93 7.22
CA GLN A 144 -7.18 -3.82 8.53
C GLN A 144 -6.28 -2.56 8.61
N GLY A 145 -6.74 -1.47 7.96
CA GLY A 145 -6.09 -0.17 8.02
C GLY A 145 -6.62 0.70 9.17
N PRO A 146 -6.32 2.00 9.13
CA PRO A 146 -5.63 2.71 8.04
C PRO A 146 -4.16 2.34 7.88
N MET A 147 -3.61 2.66 6.70
CA MET A 147 -2.17 2.61 6.45
C MET A 147 -1.69 3.94 5.89
N ALA A 148 -0.41 4.22 6.06
CA ALA A 148 0.24 5.35 5.44
C ALA A 148 1.67 5.01 5.03
N ALA A 149 2.28 5.84 4.21
CA ALA A 149 3.68 5.72 3.84
C ALA A 149 4.36 7.08 3.88
N VAL A 150 5.64 7.05 4.22
CA VAL A 150 6.55 8.18 4.09
C VAL A 150 7.82 7.73 3.39
N ARG A 151 8.54 8.68 2.83
CA ARG A 151 9.90 8.51 2.34
C ARG A 151 10.85 9.07 3.38
N VAL A 152 11.93 8.35 3.66
CA VAL A 152 13.01 8.79 4.54
C VAL A 152 14.28 8.93 3.70
N GLY A 153 14.88 10.10 3.72
CA GLY A 153 16.20 10.36 3.15
C GLY A 153 17.23 10.53 4.26
N LEU A 154 18.49 10.30 3.94
CA LEU A 154 19.63 10.67 4.78
C LEU A 154 20.51 11.64 4.00
N VAL A 155 20.57 12.89 4.46
CA VAL A 155 21.36 13.96 3.83
C VAL A 155 22.36 14.48 4.85
N GLY A 156 23.64 14.20 4.64
CA GLY A 156 24.65 14.36 5.68
C GLY A 156 24.38 13.37 6.81
N ASP A 157 24.24 13.87 8.04
CA ASP A 157 23.97 13.04 9.22
C ASP A 157 22.51 13.17 9.72
N GLU A 158 21.59 13.71 8.91
CA GLU A 158 20.21 13.97 9.34
C GLU A 158 19.19 13.18 8.49
N PHE A 159 18.25 12.53 9.17
CA PHE A 159 17.09 11.93 8.53
C PHE A 159 16.05 13.00 8.18
N ILE A 160 15.51 12.92 6.97
CA ILE A 160 14.49 13.85 6.45
C ILE A 160 13.27 13.05 6.01
N ILE A 161 12.08 13.48 6.45
CA ILE A 161 10.81 12.93 5.98
C ILE A 161 10.41 13.58 4.66
N ASN A 162 10.00 12.76 3.71
CA ASN A 162 9.55 13.15 2.38
C ASN A 162 10.50 14.12 1.68
N PRO A 163 11.79 13.75 1.53
CA PRO A 163 12.79 14.60 0.87
C PRO A 163 12.38 14.90 -0.57
N THR A 164 12.85 16.05 -1.07
CA THR A 164 12.75 16.42 -2.49
C THR A 164 13.61 15.48 -3.36
N TYR A 165 13.33 15.44 -4.66
CA TYR A 165 14.19 14.67 -5.59
C TYR A 165 15.66 15.11 -5.53
N ALA A 166 15.93 16.41 -5.36
CA ALA A 166 17.29 16.93 -5.25
C ALA A 166 17.99 16.48 -3.95
N GLU A 167 17.27 16.32 -2.86
CA GLU A 167 17.77 15.78 -1.60
C GLU A 167 18.00 14.26 -1.70
N ILE A 168 17.09 13.53 -2.35
CA ILE A 168 17.27 12.09 -2.62
C ILE A 168 18.53 11.84 -3.45
N GLU A 169 18.73 12.62 -4.52
CA GLU A 169 19.91 12.45 -5.40
C GLU A 169 21.24 12.72 -4.69
N LYS A 170 21.23 13.60 -3.70
CA LYS A 170 22.43 13.94 -2.90
C LYS A 170 22.59 13.07 -1.66
N GLY A 171 21.51 12.43 -1.23
CA GLY A 171 21.46 11.62 -0.02
C GLY A 171 22.08 10.25 -0.19
N GLU A 172 22.35 9.60 0.94
CA GLU A 172 22.87 8.24 0.99
C GLU A 172 21.79 7.19 1.17
N LEU A 173 20.56 7.62 1.48
CA LEU A 173 19.39 6.77 1.69
C LEU A 173 18.18 7.31 0.92
N ASP A 174 17.49 6.39 0.24
CA ASP A 174 16.15 6.54 -0.29
C ASP A 174 15.30 5.37 0.22
N LEU A 175 14.58 5.58 1.31
CA LEU A 175 13.82 4.55 2.00
C LEU A 175 12.34 4.91 2.02
N VAL A 176 11.49 4.04 1.51
CA VAL A 176 10.03 4.13 1.71
C VAL A 176 9.63 3.19 2.82
N VAL A 177 8.95 3.75 3.84
CA VAL A 177 8.37 3.01 4.96
C VAL A 177 6.85 3.14 4.87
N ALA A 178 6.17 2.00 4.80
CA ALA A 178 4.72 1.95 4.92
C ALA A 178 4.32 1.10 6.13
N GLY A 179 3.32 1.55 6.86
CA GLY A 179 2.87 0.90 8.09
C GLY A 179 1.36 0.97 8.30
N SER A 180 0.91 0.12 9.19
CA SER A 180 -0.42 0.06 9.78
C SER A 180 -0.35 0.37 11.28
N PRO A 181 -1.47 0.45 12.01
CA PRO A 181 -1.44 0.60 13.47
C PRO A 181 -0.64 -0.48 14.20
N ASP A 182 -0.51 -1.67 13.61
CA ASP A 182 0.11 -2.83 14.23
C ASP A 182 1.63 -2.92 13.98
N GLY A 183 2.16 -2.13 13.03
CA GLY A 183 3.58 -2.11 12.72
C GLY A 183 3.90 -1.74 11.28
N VAL A 184 5.19 -1.86 10.95
CA VAL A 184 5.71 -1.70 9.59
C VAL A 184 5.22 -2.85 8.72
N VAL A 185 4.62 -2.54 7.57
CA VAL A 185 4.05 -3.51 6.63
C VAL A 185 4.94 -3.69 5.42
N MET A 186 5.62 -2.62 4.98
CA MET A 186 6.48 -2.68 3.80
C MET A 186 7.62 -1.67 3.93
N VAL A 187 8.78 -2.09 3.48
CA VAL A 187 9.94 -1.23 3.27
C VAL A 187 10.48 -1.44 1.85
N GLU A 188 10.98 -0.37 1.25
CA GLU A 188 11.72 -0.40 -0.01
C GLU A 188 12.86 0.61 0.09
N ALA A 189 14.10 0.15 -0.05
CA ALA A 189 15.28 1.00 0.18
C ALA A 189 16.27 0.91 -0.97
N GLY A 190 16.80 2.08 -1.33
CA GLY A 190 18.07 2.25 -2.01
C GLY A 190 19.06 2.90 -1.03
N ALA A 191 20.18 2.24 -0.74
CA ALA A 191 21.17 2.75 0.21
C ALA A 191 22.57 2.64 -0.38
N ASN A 192 23.40 3.64 -0.11
CA ASN A 192 24.79 3.67 -0.54
C ASN A 192 25.71 3.04 0.52
N GLN A 193 25.58 1.71 0.70
CA GLN A 193 26.40 0.91 1.64
C GLN A 193 26.32 1.38 3.11
N LEU A 194 25.15 1.87 3.53
CA LEU A 194 24.92 2.24 4.93
C LEU A 194 24.93 1.01 5.83
N PRO A 195 25.40 1.12 7.09
CA PRO A 195 25.27 0.08 8.10
C PRO A 195 23.82 -0.32 8.36
N GLU A 196 23.58 -1.58 8.71
CA GLU A 196 22.23 -2.08 9.03
C GLU A 196 21.60 -1.33 10.21
N ALA A 197 22.41 -0.86 11.18
CA ALA A 197 21.91 -0.09 12.32
C ALA A 197 21.25 1.22 11.89
N ASP A 198 21.85 1.92 10.93
CA ASP A 198 21.33 3.20 10.42
C ASP A 198 20.03 2.97 9.61
N ILE A 199 19.96 1.85 8.88
CA ILE A 199 18.72 1.48 8.17
C ILE A 199 17.59 1.17 9.15
N ILE A 200 17.86 0.48 10.26
CA ILE A 200 16.87 0.19 11.31
C ILE A 200 16.39 1.49 11.94
N GLU A 201 17.30 2.41 12.28
CA GLU A 201 16.97 3.71 12.84
C GLU A 201 16.10 4.54 11.87
N ALA A 202 16.44 4.52 10.57
CA ALA A 202 15.64 5.19 9.55
C ALA A 202 14.23 4.60 9.40
N ILE A 203 14.09 3.27 9.53
CA ILE A 203 12.76 2.61 9.52
C ILE A 203 11.94 3.05 10.74
N ASP A 204 12.52 3.06 11.93
CA ASP A 204 11.84 3.49 13.14
C ASP A 204 11.43 4.97 13.06
N PHE A 205 12.33 5.84 12.60
CA PHE A 205 12.06 7.26 12.36
C PHE A 205 10.89 7.46 11.36
N GLY A 206 10.90 6.76 10.24
CA GLY A 206 9.83 6.81 9.26
C GLY A 206 8.51 6.27 9.80
N TYR A 207 8.54 5.20 10.60
CA TYR A 207 7.33 4.61 11.15
C TYR A 207 6.65 5.53 12.19
N GLU A 208 7.39 6.30 12.95
CA GLU A 208 6.80 7.31 13.83
C GLU A 208 5.99 8.34 13.03
N ALA A 209 6.55 8.85 11.94
CA ALA A 209 5.83 9.75 11.05
C ALA A 209 4.60 9.09 10.38
N VAL A 210 4.69 7.81 10.03
CA VAL A 210 3.54 7.02 9.52
C VAL A 210 2.42 6.94 10.54
N ARG A 211 2.70 6.80 11.83
CA ARG A 211 1.68 6.76 12.90
C ARG A 211 0.87 8.05 12.98
N ASP A 212 1.50 9.19 12.78
CA ASP A 212 0.81 10.49 12.77
C ASP A 212 -0.19 10.58 11.61
N LEU A 213 0.21 10.12 10.42
CA LEU A 213 -0.67 10.06 9.25
C LEU A 213 -1.82 9.05 9.44
N ILE A 214 -1.58 7.94 10.13
CA ILE A 214 -2.60 6.95 10.48
C ILE A 214 -3.63 7.57 11.42
N GLN A 215 -3.18 8.31 12.45
CA GLN A 215 -4.08 8.96 13.39
C GLN A 215 -4.94 10.02 12.68
N ALA A 216 -4.34 10.84 11.83
CA ALA A 216 -5.07 11.83 11.05
C ALA A 216 -6.15 11.21 10.16
N GLN A 217 -5.90 10.03 9.55
CA GLN A 217 -6.92 9.31 8.79
C GLN A 217 -8.07 8.84 9.67
N ARG A 218 -7.78 8.31 10.87
CA ARG A 218 -8.82 7.91 11.84
C ARG A 218 -9.72 9.09 12.24
N ASP A 219 -9.11 10.23 12.50
CA ASP A 219 -9.86 11.44 12.89
C ASP A 219 -10.79 11.91 11.75
N ILE A 220 -10.34 11.85 10.50
CA ILE A 220 -11.15 12.19 9.33
C ILE A 220 -12.31 11.21 9.14
N ILE A 221 -12.07 9.91 9.26
CA ILE A 221 -13.11 8.88 9.13
C ILE A 221 -14.16 9.04 10.24
N ALA A 222 -13.74 9.32 11.48
CA ALA A 222 -14.62 9.59 12.59
C ALA A 222 -15.47 10.87 12.38
N GLU A 223 -14.86 11.93 11.86
CA GLU A 223 -15.58 13.17 11.53
C GLU A 223 -16.64 12.98 10.44
N LEU A 224 -16.38 12.07 9.49
CA LEU A 224 -17.36 11.68 8.48
C LEU A 224 -18.51 10.81 9.05
N GLY A 225 -18.42 10.41 10.31
CA GLY A 225 -19.38 9.49 10.93
C GLY A 225 -19.30 8.07 10.34
N LEU A 226 -18.18 7.71 9.73
CA LEU A 226 -17.93 6.38 9.19
C LEU A 226 -17.24 5.53 10.26
N GLU A 227 -17.59 4.25 10.29
CA GLU A 227 -16.90 3.25 11.11
C GLU A 227 -15.93 2.45 10.23
N LEU A 228 -14.83 1.99 10.85
CA LEU A 228 -13.94 1.06 10.17
C LEU A 228 -14.67 -0.27 9.97
N VAL A 229 -14.76 -0.72 8.74
CA VAL A 229 -15.45 -1.97 8.42
C VAL A 229 -14.59 -3.15 8.85
N THR A 230 -15.03 -3.81 9.90
CA THR A 230 -14.52 -5.14 10.29
C THR A 230 -15.47 -6.19 9.69
N ALA A 231 -14.96 -7.04 8.82
CA ALA A 231 -15.76 -8.12 8.27
C ALA A 231 -15.43 -9.41 9.00
N GLU A 232 -16.47 -10.10 9.47
CA GLU A 232 -16.31 -11.42 10.04
C GLU A 232 -16.00 -12.46 8.94
N PRO A 233 -15.09 -13.40 9.20
CA PRO A 233 -14.84 -14.48 8.26
C PRO A 233 -16.12 -15.32 8.07
N PRO A 234 -16.36 -15.83 6.86
CA PRO A 234 -17.46 -16.78 6.66
C PRO A 234 -17.27 -17.98 7.57
N ALA A 235 -18.38 -18.51 8.08
CA ALA A 235 -18.35 -19.73 8.88
C ALA A 235 -17.77 -20.87 8.03
N ILE A 236 -16.62 -21.39 8.42
CA ILE A 236 -15.95 -22.51 7.75
C ILE A 236 -16.25 -23.78 8.53
N ASP A 237 -16.71 -24.82 7.85
CA ASP A 237 -16.75 -26.15 8.44
C ASP A 237 -15.32 -26.69 8.59
N THR A 238 -14.82 -26.67 9.82
CA THR A 238 -13.45 -27.12 10.14
C THR A 238 -13.33 -28.63 10.26
N THR A 239 -14.40 -29.38 10.15
CA THR A 239 -14.42 -30.83 10.38
C THR A 239 -13.38 -31.58 9.54
N LEU A 240 -13.29 -31.24 8.25
CA LEU A 240 -12.30 -31.83 7.34
C LEU A 240 -10.88 -31.36 7.66
N GLU A 241 -10.71 -30.08 7.96
CA GLU A 241 -9.41 -29.54 8.34
C GLU A 241 -8.88 -30.19 9.62
N ASP A 242 -9.72 -30.29 10.66
CA ASP A 242 -9.37 -30.91 11.93
C ASP A 242 -9.01 -32.42 11.75
N PHE A 243 -9.75 -33.10 10.89
CA PHE A 243 -9.46 -34.50 10.54
C PHE A 243 -8.08 -34.60 9.87
N ILE A 244 -7.80 -33.84 8.85
CA ILE A 244 -6.52 -33.83 8.15
C ILE A 244 -5.39 -33.43 9.11
N ARG A 245 -5.57 -32.35 9.85
CA ARG A 245 -4.59 -31.83 10.82
C ARG A 245 -4.23 -32.91 11.89
N SER A 246 -5.22 -33.61 12.39
CA SER A 246 -4.99 -34.64 13.38
C SER A 246 -4.14 -35.82 12.88
N ARG A 247 -4.24 -36.15 11.59
CA ARG A 247 -3.48 -37.22 10.94
C ARG A 247 -2.09 -36.82 10.47
N THR A 248 -1.97 -35.63 9.90
CA THR A 248 -0.75 -35.24 9.16
C THR A 248 0.25 -34.41 9.99
N THR A 249 -0.19 -33.74 11.07
CA THR A 249 0.69 -32.84 11.84
C THR A 249 1.96 -33.54 12.35
N GLY A 250 1.85 -34.77 12.83
CA GLY A 250 2.99 -35.55 13.33
C GLY A 250 4.00 -35.87 12.23
N GLU A 251 3.51 -36.29 11.07
CA GLU A 251 4.33 -36.65 9.91
C GLU A 251 5.00 -35.43 9.30
N ILE A 252 4.26 -34.31 9.14
CA ILE A 252 4.82 -33.02 8.67
C ILE A 252 5.96 -32.54 9.59
N LYS A 253 5.74 -32.56 10.92
CA LYS A 253 6.79 -32.21 11.89
C LYS A 253 8.01 -33.11 11.77
N GLY A 254 7.78 -34.42 11.58
CA GLY A 254 8.86 -35.40 11.38
C GLY A 254 9.68 -35.10 10.13
N ILE A 255 9.04 -34.79 9.01
CA ILE A 255 9.72 -34.43 7.75
C ILE A 255 10.49 -33.10 7.92
N LEU A 256 9.86 -32.09 8.50
CA LEU A 256 10.47 -30.77 8.67
C LEU A 256 11.65 -30.78 9.65
N SER A 257 11.67 -31.67 10.63
CA SER A 257 12.79 -31.80 11.59
C SER A 257 14.05 -32.44 10.99
N GLN A 258 13.94 -33.04 9.80
CA GLN A 258 15.09 -33.66 9.11
C GLN A 258 15.89 -32.64 8.32
N PHE A 259 16.60 -31.74 9.01
CA PHE A 259 17.35 -30.64 8.37
C PHE A 259 18.47 -31.15 7.44
N GLU A 260 18.99 -32.35 7.67
CA GLU A 260 20.08 -32.97 6.90
C GLU A 260 19.67 -33.36 5.47
N LEU A 261 18.37 -33.55 5.22
CA LEU A 261 17.88 -33.97 3.90
C LEU A 261 17.97 -32.90 2.80
N GLY A 262 18.13 -31.64 3.18
CA GLY A 262 18.07 -30.52 2.25
C GLY A 262 16.65 -30.25 1.71
N LYS A 263 16.46 -29.09 1.07
CA LYS A 263 15.12 -28.62 0.62
C LYS A 263 14.45 -29.62 -0.32
N THR A 264 15.12 -30.05 -1.38
CA THR A 264 14.51 -30.87 -2.44
C THR A 264 13.95 -32.20 -1.94
N ARG A 265 14.64 -32.86 -0.99
CA ARG A 265 14.17 -34.13 -0.43
C ARG A 265 13.02 -33.93 0.56
N ARG A 266 13.01 -32.84 1.32
CA ARG A 266 11.89 -32.49 2.20
C ARG A 266 10.64 -32.16 1.39
N ASP A 267 10.77 -31.37 0.32
CA ASP A 267 9.65 -31.05 -0.57
C ASP A 267 9.06 -32.32 -1.19
N ALA A 268 9.91 -33.22 -1.71
CA ALA A 268 9.44 -34.52 -2.25
C ALA A 268 8.74 -35.40 -1.20
N ALA A 269 9.17 -35.35 0.07
CA ALA A 269 8.51 -36.09 1.15
C ALA A 269 7.15 -35.49 1.53
N LEU A 270 7.03 -34.15 1.50
CA LEU A 270 5.75 -33.45 1.70
C LEU A 270 4.78 -33.73 0.55
N ASP A 271 5.26 -33.70 -0.70
CA ASP A 271 4.45 -34.03 -1.88
C ASP A 271 3.93 -35.48 -1.80
N ALA A 272 4.76 -36.42 -1.37
CA ALA A 272 4.36 -37.81 -1.18
C ALA A 272 3.29 -37.95 -0.07
N LEU A 273 3.39 -37.18 1.01
CA LEU A 273 2.37 -37.14 2.07
C LEU A 273 1.05 -36.53 1.57
N GLN A 274 1.12 -35.53 0.72
CA GLN A 274 -0.07 -34.89 0.11
C GLN A 274 -0.82 -35.86 -0.82
N ALA A 275 -0.12 -36.81 -1.42
CA ALA A 275 -0.71 -37.79 -2.35
C ALA A 275 -1.42 -38.98 -1.65
N THR A 276 -1.30 -39.09 -0.32
CA THR A 276 -1.96 -40.14 0.51
C THR A 276 -3.28 -39.66 1.10
#